data_2904fee152b76d709e4d01e5f0145c89
#
_entry.id   2904fee152b76d709e4d01e5f0145c89
#
_cell.length_a   1.000
_cell.length_b   1.000
_cell.length_c   1.000
_cell.angle_alpha   90.00
_cell.angle_beta   90.00
_cell.angle_gamma   90.00
#
_symmetry.space_group_name_H-M   'P 1'
#
loop_
_entity.id
_entity.type
_entity.pdbx_description
1 polymer ?
#
loop_
_entity_poly.entity_id
_entity_poly.type
_entity_poly.pdbx_seq_one_letter_code
_entity_poly.pdbx_strand_id
1 'polypeptide(L)'
;KRLSTQLRPQERALFDVYLMMLDDTALAADVIRVIRSGQWAQGALRQVVSEHVQRFEHMDDDYLRERASDVKDLGRRLLSYLQQAQQQTLVYPENTILVSEELSPAMLGEVPVDKLVGLVSVLGSRNSHVAILARAMGIPTVVAAVDLPYTRLEGIELILDGYHGDVFTNPSALLRQQYAEVVEEERLINKDLDSLRSLPCITLDGYQLPLWVNTGLLADVKRAQQRGAEGVGLYRSEVAFMGTSRFPSESEQVLMYREQLEAFHPLPVTMRTLDVGGDKPLSYFPIKESNPYLGWRGIRITLDHPEIFLVQVRAMIKASAGLNNLHILLPMISGVHELDDAQHLIHRAWGELIQEGLDVQMPQIGVMIEVPSAVYQARELARMADFLSVGSNDLTQYLLAVDRNNARVAALYDYLHPAVLMALQDVVSAAHAEGKPVSICGEMAGDPVAAVLLLAMGFDSLSMNSTHLPKVKWLLRKMTLEHAQALL
;
A
#
# COMPACT_ATOMS: atom_id res chain seq x y z
N LYS A 1 -22.21 5.53 13.24
CA LYS A 1 -23.29 5.43 12.22
C LYS A 1 -23.19 6.48 11.10
N ARG A 2 -22.75 7.75 11.34
CA ARG A 2 -22.62 8.76 10.28
C ARG A 2 -21.53 8.44 9.25
N LEU A 3 -20.46 7.79 9.64
CA LEU A 3 -19.32 7.42 8.76
C LEU A 3 -19.47 6.04 8.12
N SER A 4 -20.38 5.20 8.63
CA SER A 4 -20.49 3.80 8.18
C SER A 4 -20.90 3.60 6.72
N THR A 5 -21.45 4.61 6.07
CA THR A 5 -21.82 4.60 4.65
C THR A 5 -20.70 5.06 3.73
N GLN A 6 -19.64 5.69 4.25
CA GLN A 6 -18.51 6.22 3.50
C GLN A 6 -17.21 5.44 3.73
N LEU A 7 -17.17 4.60 4.77
CA LEU A 7 -16.01 3.81 5.16
C LEU A 7 -16.08 2.39 4.58
N ARG A 8 -14.93 1.87 4.21
CA ARG A 8 -14.73 0.51 3.69
C ARG A 8 -14.93 -0.53 4.79
N PRO A 9 -15.16 -1.81 4.45
CA PRO A 9 -15.30 -2.88 5.43
C PRO A 9 -14.15 -2.98 6.43
N GLN A 10 -12.92 -2.68 6.02
CA GLN A 10 -11.73 -2.72 6.89
C GLN A 10 -11.60 -1.50 7.79
N GLU A 11 -11.98 -0.34 7.29
CA GLU A 11 -12.10 0.89 8.09
C GLU A 11 -13.29 0.76 9.07
N ARG A 12 -14.35 0.01 8.68
CA ARG A 12 -15.42 -0.42 9.59
C ARG A 12 -14.90 -1.36 10.66
N ALA A 13 -14.05 -2.31 10.33
CA ALA A 13 -13.50 -3.26 11.30
C ALA A 13 -12.73 -2.56 12.43
N LEU A 14 -12.04 -1.43 12.17
CA LEU A 14 -11.47 -0.57 13.20
C LEU A 14 -12.53 0.00 14.15
N PHE A 15 -13.69 0.42 13.60
CA PHE A 15 -14.80 0.92 14.41
C PHE A 15 -15.59 -0.20 15.10
N ASP A 16 -15.64 -1.38 14.49
CA ASP A 16 -16.26 -2.57 15.10
C ASP A 16 -15.45 -3.03 16.32
N VAL A 17 -14.13 -2.86 16.32
CA VAL A 17 -13.28 -3.09 17.51
C VAL A 17 -13.65 -2.13 18.65
N TYR A 18 -13.89 -0.84 18.36
CA TYR A 18 -14.38 0.08 19.39
C TYR A 18 -15.77 -0.32 19.90
N LEU A 19 -16.65 -0.83 19.04
CA LEU A 19 -17.95 -1.35 19.45
C LEU A 19 -17.79 -2.62 20.30
N MET A 20 -16.91 -3.54 19.92
CA MET A 20 -16.60 -4.72 20.74
C MET A 20 -16.00 -4.35 22.10
N MET A 21 -15.12 -3.33 22.17
CA MET A 21 -14.58 -2.82 23.43
C MET A 21 -15.65 -2.16 24.31
N LEU A 22 -16.66 -1.52 23.70
CA LEU A 22 -17.80 -0.94 24.39
C LEU A 22 -18.81 -2.00 24.85
N ASP A 23 -18.96 -3.07 24.07
CA ASP A 23 -19.81 -4.23 24.40
C ASP A 23 -19.11 -5.19 25.37
N ASP A 24 -17.78 -5.09 25.51
CA ASP A 24 -17.02 -5.82 26.51
C ASP A 24 -17.43 -5.31 27.91
N THR A 25 -18.14 -6.14 28.62
CA THR A 25 -18.64 -5.83 29.96
C THR A 25 -17.53 -5.53 30.97
N ALA A 26 -16.26 -5.85 30.66
CA ALA A 26 -15.13 -5.69 31.58
C ALA A 26 -14.80 -4.23 31.87
N LEU A 27 -14.65 -3.37 30.85
CA LEU A 27 -14.34 -1.94 31.05
C LEU A 27 -15.48 -1.22 31.81
N ALA A 28 -16.73 -1.46 31.37
CA ALA A 28 -17.89 -0.86 31.99
C ALA A 28 -18.08 -1.34 33.45
N ALA A 29 -17.88 -2.63 33.71
CA ALA A 29 -17.98 -3.22 35.05
C ALA A 29 -16.92 -2.66 36.00
N ASP A 30 -15.68 -2.50 35.51
CA ASP A 30 -14.59 -1.92 36.29
C ASP A 30 -14.87 -0.45 36.66
N VAL A 31 -15.33 0.35 35.71
CA VAL A 31 -15.74 1.75 35.96
C VAL A 31 -16.88 1.81 36.98
N ILE A 32 -17.92 1.00 36.84
CA ILE A 32 -19.04 0.94 37.78
C ILE A 32 -18.57 0.50 39.16
N ARG A 33 -17.65 -0.46 39.25
CA ARG A 33 -17.05 -0.92 40.52
C ARG A 33 -16.33 0.21 41.24
N VAL A 34 -15.53 1.01 40.54
CA VAL A 34 -14.79 2.14 41.10
C VAL A 34 -15.76 3.27 41.50
N ILE A 35 -16.82 3.52 40.74
CA ILE A 35 -17.87 4.47 41.15
C ILE A 35 -18.57 4.01 42.43
N ARG A 36 -18.91 2.74 42.54
CA ARG A 36 -19.55 2.16 43.76
C ARG A 36 -18.64 2.23 45.00
N SER A 37 -17.31 2.28 44.80
CA SER A 37 -16.36 2.49 45.90
C SER A 37 -16.26 3.94 46.38
N GLY A 38 -17.04 4.86 45.82
CA GLY A 38 -17.13 6.27 46.23
C GLY A 38 -16.38 7.24 45.33
N GLN A 39 -15.84 6.80 44.20
CA GLN A 39 -15.18 7.69 43.25
C GLN A 39 -16.23 8.35 42.31
N TRP A 40 -16.03 9.61 41.95
CA TRP A 40 -16.85 10.28 40.95
C TRP A 40 -16.65 9.71 39.55
N ALA A 41 -17.70 9.74 38.71
CA ALA A 41 -17.73 8.98 37.46
C ALA A 41 -16.57 9.28 36.50
N GLN A 42 -16.19 10.55 36.33
CA GLN A 42 -15.09 10.97 35.47
C GLN A 42 -13.73 10.52 36.02
N GLY A 43 -13.56 10.58 37.37
CA GLY A 43 -12.36 10.08 38.03
C GLY A 43 -12.23 8.56 37.93
N ALA A 44 -13.32 7.82 38.13
CA ALA A 44 -13.39 6.39 37.98
C ALA A 44 -13.03 5.96 36.54
N LEU A 45 -13.59 6.64 35.53
CA LEU A 45 -13.27 6.38 34.13
C LEU A 45 -11.79 6.61 33.83
N ARG A 46 -11.20 7.75 34.26
CA ARG A 46 -9.78 8.03 34.07
C ARG A 46 -8.89 6.97 34.72
N GLN A 47 -9.20 6.58 35.92
CA GLN A 47 -8.43 5.57 36.65
C GLN A 47 -8.45 4.23 35.90
N VAL A 48 -9.63 3.73 35.56
CA VAL A 48 -9.78 2.43 34.89
C VAL A 48 -9.14 2.44 33.51
N VAL A 49 -9.33 3.50 32.73
CA VAL A 49 -8.68 3.63 31.42
C VAL A 49 -7.15 3.62 31.56
N SER A 50 -6.60 4.35 32.56
CA SER A 50 -5.16 4.36 32.79
C SER A 50 -4.61 2.96 33.17
N GLU A 51 -5.36 2.23 34.01
CA GLU A 51 -5.00 0.86 34.41
C GLU A 51 -5.01 -0.12 33.22
N HIS A 52 -6.02 -0.01 32.34
CA HIS A 52 -6.10 -0.83 31.12
C HIS A 52 -4.99 -0.47 30.13
N VAL A 53 -4.72 0.83 29.91
CA VAL A 53 -3.62 1.29 29.05
C VAL A 53 -2.29 0.72 29.52
N GLN A 54 -1.97 0.86 30.83
CA GLN A 54 -0.75 0.31 31.40
C GLN A 54 -0.62 -1.21 31.22
N ARG A 55 -1.72 -1.95 31.36
CA ARG A 55 -1.71 -3.40 31.13
C ARG A 55 -1.36 -3.73 29.68
N PHE A 56 -1.93 -3.04 28.70
CA PHE A 56 -1.63 -3.24 27.30
C PHE A 56 -0.19 -2.84 26.94
N GLU A 57 0.30 -1.72 27.48
CA GLU A 57 1.68 -1.24 27.25
C GLU A 57 2.75 -2.21 27.77
N HIS A 58 2.44 -3.02 28.82
CA HIS A 58 3.36 -3.99 29.41
C HIS A 58 3.18 -5.41 28.87
N MET A 59 2.37 -5.62 27.85
CA MET A 59 2.23 -6.92 27.19
C MET A 59 3.41 -7.18 26.23
N ASP A 60 3.86 -8.44 26.16
CA ASP A 60 4.96 -8.84 25.28
C ASP A 60 4.56 -8.89 23.79
N ASP A 61 3.28 -8.74 23.46
CA ASP A 61 2.72 -8.77 22.12
C ASP A 61 2.60 -7.36 21.54
N ASP A 62 3.30 -7.07 20.45
CA ASP A 62 3.30 -5.77 19.76
C ASP A 62 1.91 -5.32 19.32
N TYR A 63 1.09 -6.23 18.84
CA TYR A 63 -0.29 -5.96 18.42
C TYR A 63 -1.17 -5.52 19.60
N LEU A 64 -0.99 -6.13 20.76
CA LEU A 64 -1.71 -5.76 21.97
C LEU A 64 -1.20 -4.44 22.54
N ARG A 65 0.09 -4.12 22.41
CA ARG A 65 0.64 -2.80 22.79
C ARG A 65 0.07 -1.66 21.95
N GLU A 66 -0.13 -1.85 20.65
CA GLU A 66 -0.79 -0.85 19.80
C GLU A 66 -2.22 -0.57 20.22
N ARG A 67 -2.91 -1.52 20.84
CA ARG A 67 -4.27 -1.36 21.38
C ARG A 67 -4.34 -0.42 22.59
N ALA A 68 -3.24 -0.13 23.25
CA ALA A 68 -3.20 0.86 24.33
C ALA A 68 -3.70 2.24 23.86
N SER A 69 -3.37 2.64 22.64
CA SER A 69 -3.81 3.92 22.06
C SER A 69 -5.34 3.93 21.80
N ASP A 70 -5.91 2.82 21.37
CA ASP A 70 -7.34 2.68 21.12
C ASP A 70 -8.15 2.80 22.43
N VAL A 71 -7.67 2.17 23.51
CA VAL A 71 -8.29 2.26 24.85
C VAL A 71 -8.23 3.70 25.39
N LYS A 72 -7.11 4.39 25.18
CA LYS A 72 -6.91 5.78 25.56
C LYS A 72 -7.88 6.73 24.84
N ASP A 73 -8.07 6.53 23.54
CA ASP A 73 -9.00 7.30 22.72
C ASP A 73 -10.46 7.07 23.11
N LEU A 74 -10.83 5.80 23.35
CA LEU A 74 -12.15 5.44 23.83
C LEU A 74 -12.45 6.11 25.18
N GLY A 75 -11.46 6.09 26.09
CA GLY A 75 -11.55 6.74 27.40
C GLY A 75 -11.73 8.24 27.29
N ARG A 76 -10.99 8.94 26.41
CA ARG A 76 -11.14 10.38 26.16
C ARG A 76 -12.55 10.72 25.65
N ARG A 77 -13.12 9.91 24.76
CA ARG A 77 -14.46 10.10 24.22
C ARG A 77 -15.54 9.91 25.28
N LEU A 78 -15.46 8.84 26.05
CA LEU A 78 -16.40 8.59 27.15
C LEU A 78 -16.31 9.71 28.19
N LEU A 79 -15.12 10.22 28.47
CA LEU A 79 -14.92 11.35 29.38
C LEU A 79 -15.59 12.64 28.87
N SER A 80 -15.47 12.92 27.57
CA SER A 80 -16.13 14.06 26.92
C SER A 80 -17.64 13.97 27.02
N TYR A 81 -18.24 12.78 26.82
CA TYR A 81 -19.66 12.58 27.03
C TYR A 81 -20.08 12.76 28.49
N LEU A 82 -19.28 12.30 29.47
CA LEU A 82 -19.57 12.43 30.88
C LEU A 82 -19.41 13.85 31.40
N GLN A 83 -18.59 14.67 30.76
CA GLN A 83 -18.38 16.06 31.20
C GLN A 83 -19.51 16.99 30.78
N GLN A 84 -20.53 16.50 30.01
CA GLN A 84 -21.61 17.34 29.48
C GLN A 84 -21.09 18.69 28.94
N ALA A 85 -19.90 18.67 28.38
CA ALA A 85 -19.42 19.79 27.61
C ALA A 85 -20.52 20.08 26.59
N GLN A 86 -21.16 21.25 26.70
CA GLN A 86 -22.07 21.75 25.69
C GLN A 86 -21.45 21.37 24.34
N GLN A 87 -22.16 20.58 23.60
CA GLN A 87 -21.83 20.37 22.20
C GLN A 87 -22.01 21.72 21.52
N GLN A 88 -21.04 22.60 21.65
CA GLN A 88 -20.82 23.60 20.65
C GLN A 88 -20.56 22.74 19.38
N THR A 89 -21.52 22.77 18.51
CA THR A 89 -21.32 22.34 17.14
C THR A 89 -20.10 23.11 16.67
N LEU A 90 -18.92 22.45 16.69
CA LEU A 90 -17.70 23.08 16.22
C LEU A 90 -17.95 23.41 14.76
N VAL A 91 -18.06 24.70 14.47
CA VAL A 91 -18.20 25.18 13.09
C VAL A 91 -16.79 25.24 12.51
N TYR A 92 -16.46 24.27 11.73
CA TYR A 92 -15.17 24.24 11.03
C TYR A 92 -15.19 25.25 9.87
N PRO A 93 -14.22 26.17 9.80
CA PRO A 93 -14.05 27.07 8.65
C PRO A 93 -13.79 26.29 7.36
N GLU A 94 -13.95 26.95 6.24
CA GLU A 94 -13.40 26.45 4.97
C GLU A 94 -11.88 26.39 5.06
N ASN A 95 -11.27 25.39 4.40
CA ASN A 95 -9.81 25.16 4.41
C ASN A 95 -9.25 24.93 5.83
N THR A 96 -9.89 24.07 6.62
CA THR A 96 -9.43 23.70 7.96
C THR A 96 -8.20 22.79 7.91
N ILE A 97 -7.14 23.17 8.63
CA ILE A 97 -6.00 22.31 8.97
C ILE A 97 -6.20 21.79 10.40
N LEU A 98 -6.30 20.49 10.55
CA LEU A 98 -6.43 19.85 11.87
C LEU A 98 -5.06 19.65 12.49
N VAL A 99 -4.84 20.23 13.67
CA VAL A 99 -3.58 20.15 14.41
C VAL A 99 -3.80 19.46 15.75
N SER A 100 -2.98 18.48 16.11
CA SER A 100 -3.07 17.74 17.36
C SER A 100 -1.70 17.30 17.85
N GLU A 101 -1.58 16.97 19.14
CA GLU A 101 -0.40 16.28 19.68
C GLU A 101 -0.22 14.95 19.01
N GLU A 102 -1.27 14.14 18.93
CA GLU A 102 -1.35 12.86 18.24
C GLU A 102 -2.70 12.80 17.50
N LEU A 103 -2.67 12.43 16.23
CA LEU A 103 -3.88 12.30 15.42
C LEU A 103 -4.43 10.89 15.53
N SER A 104 -5.74 10.76 15.71
CA SER A 104 -6.45 9.50 15.64
C SER A 104 -7.39 9.44 14.42
N PRO A 105 -7.71 8.24 13.89
CA PRO A 105 -8.70 8.10 12.81
C PRO A 105 -10.07 8.69 13.13
N ALA A 106 -10.37 8.75 14.41
CA ALA A 106 -11.61 9.28 14.92
C ALA A 106 -11.71 10.81 14.77
N MET A 107 -10.62 11.52 15.02
CA MET A 107 -10.55 12.98 14.87
C MET A 107 -10.74 13.42 13.42
N LEU A 108 -10.26 12.63 12.47
CA LEU A 108 -10.50 12.85 11.04
C LEU A 108 -11.99 12.83 10.70
N GLY A 109 -12.77 11.99 11.39
CA GLY A 109 -14.22 11.89 11.19
C GLY A 109 -15.04 13.00 11.82
N GLU A 110 -14.46 13.86 12.64
CA GLU A 110 -15.12 14.99 13.29
C GLU A 110 -15.17 16.21 12.35
N VAL A 111 -14.18 16.37 11.48
CA VAL A 111 -14.11 17.46 10.51
C VAL A 111 -14.83 17.04 9.22
N PRO A 112 -15.73 17.87 8.66
CA PRO A 112 -16.31 17.60 7.34
C PRO A 112 -15.20 17.46 6.28
N VAL A 113 -15.26 16.40 5.46
CA VAL A 113 -14.20 16.04 4.51
C VAL A 113 -13.95 17.14 3.47
N ASP A 114 -14.99 17.87 3.09
CA ASP A 114 -14.95 19.00 2.17
C ASP A 114 -14.24 20.23 2.73
N LYS A 115 -14.10 20.31 4.04
CA LYS A 115 -13.43 21.43 4.75
C LYS A 115 -12.01 21.12 5.19
N LEU A 116 -11.65 19.82 5.26
CA LEU A 116 -10.36 19.38 5.76
C LEU A 116 -9.32 19.42 4.64
N VAL A 117 -8.37 20.36 4.72
CA VAL A 117 -7.32 20.56 3.71
C VAL A 117 -5.91 20.18 4.17
N GLY A 118 -5.72 19.87 5.46
CA GLY A 118 -4.41 19.50 5.98
C GLY A 118 -4.46 18.89 7.37
N LEU A 119 -3.42 18.10 7.69
CA LEU A 119 -3.25 17.43 8.98
C LEU A 119 -1.84 17.66 9.51
N VAL A 120 -1.74 18.01 10.78
CA VAL A 120 -0.45 18.16 11.47
C VAL A 120 -0.48 17.46 12.81
N SER A 121 0.53 16.64 13.12
CA SER A 121 0.71 16.09 14.46
C SER A 121 2.13 16.25 14.99
N VAL A 122 2.22 16.53 16.29
CA VAL A 122 3.50 16.66 17.00
C VAL A 122 4.15 15.28 17.17
N LEU A 123 3.34 14.26 17.45
CA LEU A 123 3.75 12.86 17.59
C LEU A 123 3.26 12.05 16.40
N GLY A 124 3.79 10.83 16.27
CA GLY A 124 3.37 9.88 15.25
C GLY A 124 4.45 9.58 14.22
N SER A 125 4.15 8.66 13.31
CA SER A 125 5.05 8.23 12.24
C SER A 125 4.36 8.24 10.88
N ARG A 126 5.16 8.19 9.80
CA ARG A 126 4.66 8.08 8.42
C ARG A 126 3.84 6.82 8.17
N ASN A 127 4.01 5.80 9.01
CA ASN A 127 3.33 4.51 8.91
C ASN A 127 2.13 4.40 9.87
N SER A 128 1.79 5.46 10.61
CA SER A 128 0.59 5.45 11.46
C SER A 128 -0.69 5.30 10.63
N HIS A 129 -1.71 4.68 11.21
CA HIS A 129 -3.02 4.48 10.55
C HIS A 129 -3.62 5.78 10.01
N VAL A 130 -3.39 6.89 10.73
CA VAL A 130 -3.87 8.21 10.30
C VAL A 130 -3.11 8.72 9.09
N ALA A 131 -1.78 8.56 9.07
CA ALA A 131 -0.97 8.99 7.94
C ALA A 131 -1.31 8.19 6.66
N ILE A 132 -1.59 6.89 6.82
CA ILE A 132 -2.05 6.03 5.72
C ILE A 132 -3.42 6.47 5.22
N LEU A 133 -4.36 6.76 6.13
CA LEU A 133 -5.71 7.21 5.79
C LEU A 133 -5.69 8.59 5.11
N ALA A 134 -4.93 9.54 5.64
CA ALA A 134 -4.76 10.87 5.07
C ALA A 134 -4.17 10.82 3.66
N ARG A 135 -3.14 10.01 3.45
CA ARG A 135 -2.56 9.76 2.12
C ARG A 135 -3.59 9.17 1.16
N ALA A 136 -4.41 8.23 1.64
CA ALA A 136 -5.49 7.64 0.85
C ALA A 136 -6.57 8.66 0.48
N MET A 137 -6.80 9.66 1.33
CA MET A 137 -7.75 10.77 1.08
C MET A 137 -7.12 11.90 0.25
N GLY A 138 -5.81 11.87 0.01
CA GLY A 138 -5.08 12.92 -0.71
C GLY A 138 -4.92 14.22 0.11
N ILE A 139 -4.94 14.12 1.45
CA ILE A 139 -4.81 15.27 2.34
C ILE A 139 -3.34 15.46 2.72
N PRO A 140 -2.73 16.64 2.45
CA PRO A 140 -1.40 16.97 2.91
C PRO A 140 -1.24 16.76 4.40
N THR A 141 -0.17 16.06 4.81
CA THR A 141 0.00 15.66 6.22
C THR A 141 1.46 15.81 6.64
N VAL A 142 1.69 16.46 7.76
CA VAL A 142 2.99 16.54 8.44
C VAL A 142 2.87 15.86 9.80
N VAL A 143 3.75 14.90 10.08
CA VAL A 143 3.83 14.18 11.35
C VAL A 143 5.19 14.41 12.01
N ALA A 144 5.26 14.20 13.32
CA ALA A 144 6.47 14.44 14.12
C ALA A 144 6.96 15.90 14.08
N ALA A 145 6.04 16.87 14.05
CA ALA A 145 6.33 18.29 14.14
C ALA A 145 6.59 18.69 15.62
N VAL A 146 7.66 18.15 16.20
CA VAL A 146 7.94 18.17 17.65
C VAL A 146 8.04 19.57 18.26
N ASP A 147 8.47 20.55 17.49
CA ASP A 147 8.65 21.94 17.96
C ASP A 147 7.38 22.81 17.78
N LEU A 148 6.29 22.24 17.27
CA LEU A 148 5.08 22.99 16.95
C LEU A 148 4.28 23.29 18.23
N PRO A 149 4.00 24.55 18.58
CA PRO A 149 3.21 24.92 19.76
C PRO A 149 1.71 24.71 19.52
N TYR A 150 1.29 23.47 19.24
CA TYR A 150 -0.04 23.09 18.75
C TYR A 150 -1.20 23.63 19.60
N THR A 151 -1.02 23.79 20.93
CA THR A 151 -2.06 24.31 21.83
C THR A 151 -2.36 25.79 21.64
N ARG A 152 -1.57 26.52 20.85
CA ARG A 152 -1.69 27.96 20.61
C ARG A 152 -2.11 28.30 19.17
N LEU A 153 -2.44 27.28 18.37
CA LEU A 153 -2.68 27.45 16.93
C LEU A 153 -4.16 27.51 16.56
N GLU A 154 -5.06 27.43 17.53
CA GLU A 154 -6.49 27.53 17.25
C GLU A 154 -6.84 28.88 16.63
N GLY A 155 -7.50 28.86 15.48
CA GLY A 155 -7.87 30.06 14.72
C GLY A 155 -6.71 30.81 14.05
N ILE A 156 -5.48 30.27 14.10
CA ILE A 156 -4.32 30.84 13.44
C ILE A 156 -4.20 30.32 12.01
N GLU A 157 -3.86 31.21 11.09
CA GLU A 157 -3.59 30.84 9.70
C GLU A 157 -2.26 30.09 9.58
N LEU A 158 -2.33 28.93 8.90
CA LEU A 158 -1.19 28.06 8.67
C LEU A 158 -1.00 27.80 7.17
N ILE A 159 0.26 27.64 6.75
CA ILE A 159 0.60 26.99 5.49
C ILE A 159 1.24 25.64 5.83
N LEU A 160 0.76 24.59 5.18
CA LEU A 160 1.24 23.23 5.34
C LEU A 160 1.85 22.72 4.02
N ASP A 161 3.15 22.47 4.04
CA ASP A 161 3.87 21.86 2.93
C ASP A 161 4.13 20.37 3.24
N GLY A 162 3.29 19.51 2.67
CA GLY A 162 3.40 18.06 2.84
C GLY A 162 4.55 17.43 2.02
N TYR A 163 5.16 18.16 1.09
CA TYR A 163 6.31 17.68 0.32
C TYR A 163 7.61 17.80 1.12
N HIS A 164 7.83 18.98 1.73
CA HIS A 164 9.04 19.25 2.51
C HIS A 164 8.87 18.92 4.00
N GLY A 165 7.62 18.82 4.47
CA GLY A 165 7.31 18.60 5.88
C GLY A 165 7.30 19.90 6.70
N ASP A 166 7.13 21.05 6.05
CA ASP A 166 7.17 22.35 6.68
C ASP A 166 5.78 22.83 7.12
N VAL A 167 5.72 23.48 8.29
CA VAL A 167 4.52 24.12 8.82
C VAL A 167 4.84 25.56 9.16
N PHE A 168 4.24 26.49 8.43
CA PHE A 168 4.43 27.93 8.64
C PHE A 168 3.26 28.49 9.40
N THR A 169 3.52 29.10 10.57
CA THR A 169 2.53 29.77 11.39
C THR A 169 2.52 31.27 11.14
N ASN A 170 1.36 31.90 10.99
CA ASN A 170 1.24 33.31 10.67
C ASN A 170 2.10 33.73 9.45
N PRO A 171 1.89 33.14 8.28
CA PRO A 171 2.72 33.36 7.11
C PRO A 171 2.73 34.83 6.68
N SER A 172 3.88 35.34 6.23
CA SER A 172 3.98 36.67 5.64
C SER A 172 3.15 36.79 4.37
N ALA A 173 2.79 38.02 3.96
CA ALA A 173 2.03 38.24 2.73
C ALA A 173 2.76 37.66 1.48
N LEU A 174 4.09 37.76 1.44
CA LEU A 174 4.89 37.22 0.36
C LEU A 174 4.82 35.68 0.32
N LEU A 175 5.01 35.02 1.47
CA LEU A 175 4.96 33.57 1.58
C LEU A 175 3.57 33.04 1.22
N ARG A 176 2.52 33.73 1.68
CA ARG A 176 1.13 33.39 1.35
C ARG A 176 0.87 33.47 -0.16
N GLN A 177 1.39 34.50 -0.83
CA GLN A 177 1.26 34.64 -2.27
C GLN A 177 1.99 33.49 -3.01
N GLN A 178 3.23 33.17 -2.62
CA GLN A 178 4.01 32.10 -3.24
C GLN A 178 3.28 30.74 -3.13
N TYR A 179 2.80 30.39 -1.94
CA TYR A 179 2.07 29.12 -1.78
C TYR A 179 0.68 29.14 -2.43
N ALA A 180 0.01 30.30 -2.54
CA ALA A 180 -1.22 30.40 -3.29
C ALA A 180 -1.00 30.14 -4.79
N GLU A 181 0.11 30.61 -5.35
CA GLU A 181 0.51 30.29 -6.74
C GLU A 181 0.77 28.78 -6.90
N VAL A 182 1.51 28.16 -5.99
CA VAL A 182 1.76 26.69 -6.00
C VAL A 182 0.45 25.90 -5.91
N VAL A 183 -0.47 26.28 -5.03
CA VAL A 183 -1.78 25.61 -4.88
C VAL A 183 -2.63 25.74 -6.15
N GLU A 184 -2.60 26.91 -6.80
CA GLU A 184 -3.35 27.12 -8.06
C GLU A 184 -2.71 26.34 -9.22
N GLU A 185 -1.38 26.29 -9.30
CA GLU A 185 -0.68 25.44 -10.26
C GLU A 185 -1.02 23.96 -10.07
N GLU A 186 -1.02 23.47 -8.82
CA GLU A 186 -1.45 22.09 -8.51
C GLU A 186 -2.91 21.83 -8.90
N ARG A 187 -3.80 22.81 -8.68
CA ARG A 187 -5.19 22.71 -9.05
C ARG A 187 -5.37 22.58 -10.57
N LEU A 188 -4.62 23.37 -11.34
CA LEU A 188 -4.61 23.30 -12.80
C LEU A 188 -4.06 21.98 -13.28
N ILE A 189 -2.95 21.51 -12.72
CA ILE A 189 -2.37 20.20 -13.03
C ILE A 189 -3.39 19.09 -12.72
N ASN A 190 -4.04 19.12 -11.56
CA ASN A 190 -5.04 18.12 -11.19
C ASN A 190 -6.24 18.09 -12.16
N LYS A 191 -6.68 19.24 -12.64
CA LYS A 191 -7.73 19.34 -13.66
C LYS A 191 -7.28 18.73 -14.99
N ASP A 192 -6.06 19.00 -15.41
CA ASP A 192 -5.44 18.37 -16.59
C ASP A 192 -5.32 16.86 -16.41
N LEU A 193 -4.90 16.39 -15.21
CA LEU A 193 -4.78 14.97 -14.90
C LEU A 193 -6.12 14.23 -15.03
N ASP A 194 -7.22 14.86 -14.64
CA ASP A 194 -8.56 14.27 -14.78
C ASP A 194 -8.94 14.06 -16.25
N SER A 195 -8.52 14.95 -17.15
CA SER A 195 -8.77 14.84 -18.58
C SER A 195 -8.01 13.67 -19.24
N LEU A 196 -6.90 13.22 -18.63
CA LEU A 196 -6.05 12.15 -19.14
C LEU A 196 -6.51 10.74 -18.74
N ARG A 197 -7.54 10.61 -17.90
CA ARG A 197 -7.99 9.31 -17.37
C ARG A 197 -8.25 8.28 -18.45
N SER A 198 -9.03 8.66 -19.45
CA SER A 198 -9.46 7.75 -20.54
C SER A 198 -8.46 7.62 -21.67
N LEU A 199 -7.39 8.38 -21.65
CA LEU A 199 -6.40 8.39 -22.71
C LEU A 199 -5.29 7.36 -22.41
N PRO A 200 -4.81 6.62 -23.42
CA PRO A 200 -3.63 5.76 -23.28
C PRO A 200 -2.38 6.61 -23.02
N CYS A 201 -1.37 6.03 -22.37
CA CYS A 201 -0.09 6.66 -22.21
C CYS A 201 0.74 6.52 -23.48
N ILE A 202 0.73 7.58 -24.29
CA ILE A 202 1.44 7.65 -25.58
C ILE A 202 2.31 8.90 -25.57
N THR A 203 3.61 8.76 -25.86
CA THR A 203 4.57 9.87 -26.00
C THR A 203 4.24 10.74 -27.21
N LEU A 204 4.88 11.90 -27.33
CA LEU A 204 4.66 12.81 -28.46
C LEU A 204 5.07 12.24 -29.81
N ASP A 205 6.02 11.31 -29.81
CA ASP A 205 6.51 10.57 -31.00
C ASP A 205 5.77 9.25 -31.24
N GLY A 206 4.69 9.00 -30.50
CA GLY A 206 3.76 7.89 -30.73
C GLY A 206 4.14 6.56 -30.05
N TYR A 207 5.16 6.51 -29.19
CA TYR A 207 5.48 5.32 -28.43
C TYR A 207 4.45 5.10 -27.30
N GLN A 208 3.84 3.93 -27.26
CA GLN A 208 2.86 3.56 -26.24
C GLN A 208 3.53 2.81 -25.10
N LEU A 209 3.38 3.32 -23.86
CA LEU A 209 3.84 2.67 -22.63
C LEU A 209 2.63 2.43 -21.71
N PRO A 210 2.08 1.21 -21.65
CA PRO A 210 0.96 0.89 -20.78
C PRO A 210 1.27 1.18 -19.30
N LEU A 211 0.36 1.86 -18.62
CA LEU A 211 0.45 2.13 -17.19
C LEU A 211 -0.53 1.24 -16.43
N TRP A 212 0.04 0.34 -15.65
CA TRP A 212 -0.68 -0.62 -14.83
C TRP A 212 -0.67 -0.19 -13.36
N VAL A 213 -1.45 -0.89 -12.55
CA VAL A 213 -1.57 -0.60 -11.12
C VAL A 213 -1.17 -1.78 -10.26
N ASN A 214 -0.70 -1.45 -9.06
CA ASN A 214 -0.52 -2.39 -7.97
C ASN A 214 -1.81 -2.41 -7.14
N THR A 215 -2.35 -3.60 -6.89
CA THR A 215 -3.55 -3.82 -6.08
C THR A 215 -3.30 -4.89 -5.02
N GLY A 216 -4.07 -4.86 -3.94
CA GLY A 216 -4.05 -5.89 -2.90
C GLY A 216 -5.46 -6.16 -2.37
N LEU A 217 -6.32 -5.16 -2.48
CA LEU A 217 -7.69 -5.19 -1.97
C LEU A 217 -8.67 -4.82 -3.09
N LEU A 218 -9.90 -5.31 -2.98
CA LEU A 218 -10.98 -4.96 -3.91
C LEU A 218 -11.24 -3.44 -3.96
N ALA A 219 -11.03 -2.75 -2.86
CA ALA A 219 -11.16 -1.30 -2.80
C ALA A 219 -10.18 -0.54 -3.71
N ASP A 220 -9.02 -1.12 -4.00
CA ASP A 220 -8.02 -0.53 -4.89
C ASP A 220 -8.46 -0.58 -6.35
N VAL A 221 -9.26 -1.60 -6.72
CA VAL A 221 -9.79 -1.81 -8.07
C VAL A 221 -10.60 -0.61 -8.56
N LYS A 222 -11.60 -0.19 -7.78
CA LYS A 222 -12.46 0.94 -8.16
C LYS A 222 -11.66 2.23 -8.37
N ARG A 223 -10.68 2.48 -7.50
CA ARG A 223 -9.78 3.64 -7.64
C ARG A 223 -8.89 3.54 -8.87
N ALA A 224 -8.35 2.36 -9.13
CA ALA A 224 -7.52 2.10 -10.29
C ALA A 224 -8.28 2.35 -11.60
N GLN A 225 -9.50 1.82 -11.71
CA GLN A 225 -10.38 2.06 -12.86
C GLN A 225 -10.73 3.55 -13.01
N GLN A 226 -11.09 4.21 -11.92
CA GLN A 226 -11.38 5.65 -11.92
C GLN A 226 -10.18 6.51 -12.34
N ARG A 227 -8.96 6.02 -12.22
CA ARG A 227 -7.74 6.71 -12.62
C ARG A 227 -7.19 6.29 -13.98
N GLY A 228 -7.91 5.44 -14.71
CA GLY A 228 -7.57 5.03 -16.07
C GLY A 228 -6.39 4.07 -16.12
N ALA A 229 -6.35 3.08 -15.23
CA ALA A 229 -5.40 1.99 -15.27
C ALA A 229 -5.65 1.09 -16.50
N GLU A 230 -4.57 0.70 -17.17
CA GLU A 230 -4.59 -0.11 -18.38
C GLU A 230 -4.35 -1.61 -18.09
N GLY A 231 -4.36 -2.00 -16.81
CA GLY A 231 -4.18 -3.36 -16.31
C GLY A 231 -3.70 -3.40 -14.86
N VAL A 232 -3.50 -4.60 -14.35
CA VAL A 232 -2.89 -4.85 -13.04
C VAL A 232 -1.55 -5.53 -13.24
N GLY A 233 -0.47 -4.84 -12.94
CA GLY A 233 0.90 -5.40 -13.06
C GLY A 233 1.34 -6.13 -11.79
N LEU A 234 0.69 -5.89 -10.66
CA LEU A 234 0.93 -6.62 -9.42
C LEU A 234 -0.34 -6.68 -8.56
N TYR A 235 -0.97 -7.85 -8.51
CA TYR A 235 -1.91 -8.17 -7.43
C TYR A 235 -1.15 -8.87 -6.29
N ARG A 236 -1.16 -8.25 -5.12
CA ARG A 236 -0.49 -8.73 -3.91
C ARG A 236 -1.39 -9.72 -3.17
N SER A 237 -1.27 -11.01 -3.50
CA SER A 237 -2.14 -12.05 -2.93
C SER A 237 -1.98 -12.19 -1.41
N GLU A 238 -0.80 -11.91 -0.86
CA GLU A 238 -0.51 -12.00 0.58
C GLU A 238 -1.41 -11.12 1.44
N VAL A 239 -1.89 -10.00 0.92
CA VAL A 239 -2.78 -9.07 1.65
C VAL A 239 -4.06 -9.77 2.10
N ALA A 240 -4.62 -10.63 1.24
CA ALA A 240 -5.81 -11.40 1.58
C ALA A 240 -5.53 -12.47 2.66
N PHE A 241 -4.33 -13.04 2.66
CA PHE A 241 -3.90 -14.03 3.66
C PHE A 241 -3.63 -13.39 5.03
N MET A 242 -3.06 -12.18 5.05
CA MET A 242 -2.80 -11.44 6.30
C MET A 242 -4.08 -11.06 7.04
N GLY A 243 -5.21 -10.92 6.33
CA GLY A 243 -6.51 -10.58 6.90
C GLY A 243 -7.28 -11.76 7.51
N THR A 244 -6.70 -12.99 7.52
CA THR A 244 -7.37 -14.20 7.99
C THR A 244 -6.64 -14.82 9.19
N SER A 245 -7.31 -15.76 9.89
CA SER A 245 -6.72 -16.52 11.00
C SER A 245 -6.21 -17.91 10.59
N ARG A 246 -6.30 -18.26 9.31
CA ARG A 246 -5.86 -19.52 8.70
C ARG A 246 -5.56 -19.32 7.22
N PHE A 247 -4.91 -20.28 6.59
CA PHE A 247 -4.81 -20.28 5.13
C PHE A 247 -6.22 -20.34 4.50
N PRO A 248 -6.56 -19.42 3.58
CA PRO A 248 -7.83 -19.46 2.86
C PRO A 248 -7.96 -20.75 2.03
N SER A 249 -9.13 -21.36 2.04
CA SER A 249 -9.43 -22.52 1.20
C SER A 249 -9.38 -22.17 -0.29
N GLU A 250 -9.27 -23.19 -1.17
CA GLU A 250 -9.30 -23.01 -2.61
C GLU A 250 -10.54 -22.21 -3.05
N SER A 251 -11.73 -22.54 -2.52
CA SER A 251 -12.97 -21.85 -2.87
C SER A 251 -13.00 -20.39 -2.44
N GLU A 252 -12.46 -20.06 -1.27
CA GLU A 252 -12.34 -18.67 -0.80
C GLU A 252 -11.38 -17.88 -1.69
N GLN A 253 -10.25 -18.48 -2.06
CA GLN A 253 -9.29 -17.86 -2.95
C GLN A 253 -9.86 -17.64 -4.37
N VAL A 254 -10.63 -18.61 -4.90
CA VAL A 254 -11.31 -18.46 -6.21
C VAL A 254 -12.19 -17.23 -6.22
N LEU A 255 -12.98 -16.99 -5.20
CA LEU A 255 -13.85 -15.82 -5.12
C LEU A 255 -13.04 -14.52 -5.13
N MET A 256 -11.99 -14.45 -4.30
CA MET A 256 -11.14 -13.25 -4.22
C MET A 256 -10.44 -12.93 -5.55
N TYR A 257 -9.90 -13.95 -6.22
CA TYR A 257 -9.20 -13.76 -7.49
C TYR A 257 -10.17 -13.46 -8.63
N ARG A 258 -11.34 -14.10 -8.62
CA ARG A 258 -12.38 -13.86 -9.64
C ARG A 258 -12.83 -12.40 -9.68
N GLU A 259 -13.06 -11.79 -8.53
CA GLU A 259 -13.44 -10.36 -8.43
C GLU A 259 -12.41 -9.43 -9.08
N GLN A 260 -11.11 -9.72 -8.91
CA GLN A 260 -10.04 -8.94 -9.53
C GLN A 260 -10.02 -9.12 -11.06
N LEU A 261 -10.12 -10.35 -11.52
CA LEU A 261 -10.08 -10.69 -12.96
C LEU A 261 -11.28 -10.11 -13.70
N GLU A 262 -12.50 -10.23 -13.15
CA GLU A 262 -13.72 -9.68 -13.74
C GLU A 262 -13.68 -8.15 -13.83
N ALA A 263 -13.18 -7.51 -12.77
CA ALA A 263 -13.14 -6.06 -12.70
C ALA A 263 -12.23 -5.42 -13.77
N PHE A 264 -11.17 -6.12 -14.19
CA PHE A 264 -10.24 -5.62 -15.20
C PHE A 264 -10.45 -6.25 -16.58
N HIS A 265 -11.29 -7.30 -16.72
CA HIS A 265 -11.51 -7.93 -18.01
C HIS A 265 -11.93 -6.91 -19.10
N PRO A 266 -11.34 -6.92 -20.32
CA PRO A 266 -10.33 -7.88 -20.85
C PRO A 266 -8.86 -7.51 -20.59
N LEU A 267 -8.59 -6.51 -19.75
CA LEU A 267 -7.23 -6.06 -19.44
C LEU A 267 -6.46 -7.10 -18.61
N PRO A 268 -5.12 -7.18 -18.75
CA PRO A 268 -4.32 -8.17 -18.06
C PRO A 268 -4.30 -7.93 -16.54
N VAL A 269 -4.27 -9.03 -15.79
CA VAL A 269 -4.11 -9.03 -14.33
C VAL A 269 -2.99 -9.99 -13.94
N THR A 270 -1.87 -9.44 -13.48
CA THR A 270 -0.73 -10.20 -13.02
C THR A 270 -0.86 -10.46 -11.52
N MET A 271 -1.09 -11.73 -11.16
CA MET A 271 -1.23 -12.17 -9.77
C MET A 271 0.06 -12.79 -9.27
N ARG A 272 0.64 -12.19 -8.24
CA ARG A 272 1.82 -12.75 -7.58
C ARG A 272 1.40 -13.89 -6.66
N THR A 273 2.10 -15.02 -6.74
CA THR A 273 1.94 -16.10 -5.77
C THR A 273 2.40 -15.65 -4.39
N LEU A 274 2.06 -16.39 -3.37
CA LEU A 274 2.23 -15.99 -1.97
C LEU A 274 3.65 -15.52 -1.65
N ASP A 275 3.78 -14.27 -1.23
CA ASP A 275 5.04 -13.66 -0.79
C ASP A 275 4.94 -13.27 0.69
N VAL A 276 5.02 -14.27 1.57
CA VAL A 276 5.09 -14.15 3.02
C VAL A 276 6.49 -14.43 3.52
N GLY A 277 6.79 -14.03 4.76
CA GLY A 277 8.15 -14.00 5.31
C GLY A 277 8.74 -12.58 5.26
N GLY A 278 9.92 -12.38 5.82
CA GLY A 278 10.51 -11.06 5.91
C GLY A 278 9.68 -10.11 6.79
N ASP A 279 9.15 -9.05 6.18
CA ASP A 279 8.29 -8.05 6.82
C ASP A 279 6.77 -8.35 6.74
N LYS A 280 6.39 -9.53 6.24
CA LYS A 280 5.00 -9.95 6.02
C LYS A 280 4.66 -11.22 6.80
N PRO A 281 4.52 -11.12 8.13
CA PRO A 281 4.21 -12.28 8.98
C PRO A 281 2.75 -12.68 8.83
N LEU A 282 2.49 -14.00 8.92
CA LEU A 282 1.15 -14.53 9.13
C LEU A 282 1.03 -14.99 10.60
N SER A 283 0.01 -14.52 11.31
CA SER A 283 -0.18 -14.87 12.73
C SER A 283 -0.35 -16.37 12.97
N TYR A 284 -0.90 -17.08 12.01
CA TYR A 284 -1.13 -18.54 12.06
C TYR A 284 -0.01 -19.36 11.38
N PHE A 285 1.02 -18.71 10.83
CA PHE A 285 2.20 -19.36 10.24
C PHE A 285 3.45 -18.58 10.64
N PRO A 286 3.82 -18.59 11.94
CA PRO A 286 4.92 -17.78 12.46
C PRO A 286 6.28 -18.30 11.97
N ILE A 287 7.05 -17.42 11.36
CA ILE A 287 8.43 -17.66 10.90
C ILE A 287 9.36 -16.87 11.83
N LYS A 288 10.28 -17.56 12.50
CA LYS A 288 11.27 -16.93 13.40
C LYS A 288 12.67 -17.17 12.86
N GLU A 289 13.27 -16.11 12.34
CA GLU A 289 14.62 -16.13 11.74
C GLU A 289 15.45 -14.95 12.21
N SER A 290 16.77 -15.12 12.24
CA SER A 290 17.69 -14.03 12.59
C SER A 290 17.79 -12.95 11.52
N ASN A 291 17.61 -13.33 10.24
CA ASN A 291 17.65 -12.44 9.09
C ASN A 291 16.43 -12.68 8.18
N PRO A 292 15.23 -12.22 8.57
CA PRO A 292 13.99 -12.58 7.88
C PRO A 292 13.96 -12.25 6.38
N TYR A 293 14.60 -11.14 5.98
CA TYR A 293 14.66 -10.75 4.56
C TYR A 293 15.53 -11.68 3.71
N LEU A 294 16.53 -12.34 4.29
CA LEU A 294 17.44 -13.27 3.61
C LEU A 294 17.05 -14.74 3.79
N GLY A 295 15.98 -15.00 4.52
CA GLY A 295 15.57 -16.32 4.95
C GLY A 295 14.48 -16.97 4.10
N TRP A 296 13.54 -17.60 4.80
CA TRP A 296 12.46 -18.40 4.23
C TRP A 296 11.30 -17.49 3.82
N ARG A 297 11.22 -17.16 2.55
CA ARG A 297 10.29 -16.17 2.00
C ARG A 297 9.86 -16.50 0.57
N GLY A 298 8.63 -16.15 0.22
CA GLY A 298 8.12 -16.21 -1.15
C GLY A 298 8.16 -17.62 -1.73
N ILE A 299 8.76 -17.78 -2.91
CA ILE A 299 8.84 -19.07 -3.60
C ILE A 299 9.51 -20.18 -2.77
N ARG A 300 10.46 -19.84 -1.88
CA ARG A 300 11.12 -20.82 -1.01
C ARG A 300 10.14 -21.51 -0.08
N ILE A 301 9.20 -20.76 0.49
CA ILE A 301 8.12 -21.33 1.34
C ILE A 301 7.21 -22.22 0.50
N THR A 302 6.80 -21.75 -0.67
CA THR A 302 5.81 -22.44 -1.48
C THR A 302 6.36 -23.69 -2.17
N LEU A 303 7.67 -23.76 -2.42
CA LEU A 303 8.32 -25.00 -2.89
C LEU A 303 8.53 -26.02 -1.75
N ASP A 304 8.83 -25.56 -0.53
CA ASP A 304 8.90 -26.43 0.65
C ASP A 304 7.49 -26.91 1.11
N HIS A 305 6.43 -26.15 0.78
CA HIS A 305 5.04 -26.45 1.06
C HIS A 305 4.19 -26.48 -0.23
N PRO A 306 4.44 -27.44 -1.13
CA PRO A 306 3.79 -27.49 -2.43
C PRO A 306 2.26 -27.59 -2.35
N GLU A 307 1.71 -28.09 -1.23
CA GLU A 307 0.27 -28.12 -0.98
C GLU A 307 -0.34 -26.71 -0.91
N ILE A 308 0.37 -25.74 -0.32
CA ILE A 308 -0.08 -24.33 -0.27
C ILE A 308 -0.04 -23.74 -1.67
N PHE A 309 1.06 -23.97 -2.39
CA PHE A 309 1.25 -23.47 -3.75
C PHE A 309 0.20 -24.04 -4.72
N LEU A 310 -0.06 -25.34 -4.69
CA LEU A 310 -1.04 -26.00 -5.55
C LEU A 310 -2.45 -25.45 -5.32
N VAL A 311 -2.87 -25.31 -4.06
CA VAL A 311 -4.18 -24.73 -3.72
C VAL A 311 -4.31 -23.31 -4.28
N GLN A 312 -3.26 -22.48 -4.14
CA GLN A 312 -3.28 -21.12 -4.64
C GLN A 312 -3.36 -21.05 -6.17
N VAL A 313 -2.49 -21.80 -6.86
CA VAL A 313 -2.42 -21.80 -8.32
C VAL A 313 -3.69 -22.38 -8.93
N ARG A 314 -4.23 -23.48 -8.38
CA ARG A 314 -5.53 -24.02 -8.80
C ARG A 314 -6.66 -22.99 -8.66
N ALA A 315 -6.67 -22.24 -7.53
CA ALA A 315 -7.65 -21.19 -7.32
C ALA A 315 -7.52 -20.04 -8.33
N MET A 316 -6.28 -19.60 -8.65
CA MET A 316 -6.03 -18.58 -9.66
C MET A 316 -6.52 -19.01 -11.04
N ILE A 317 -6.17 -20.24 -11.46
CA ILE A 317 -6.58 -20.78 -12.77
C ILE A 317 -8.10 -20.98 -12.82
N LYS A 318 -8.75 -21.53 -11.79
CA LYS A 318 -10.22 -21.65 -11.70
C LYS A 318 -10.89 -20.27 -11.81
N ALA A 319 -10.34 -19.29 -11.12
CA ALA A 319 -10.89 -17.94 -11.15
C ALA A 319 -10.81 -17.28 -12.55
N SER A 320 -9.88 -17.71 -13.40
CA SER A 320 -9.70 -17.17 -14.76
C SER A 320 -10.61 -17.80 -15.81
N ALA A 321 -11.36 -18.86 -15.47
CA ALA A 321 -12.21 -19.55 -16.45
C ALA A 321 -13.15 -18.60 -17.18
N GLY A 322 -13.08 -18.62 -18.52
CA GLY A 322 -13.85 -17.76 -19.40
C GLY A 322 -13.41 -16.30 -19.49
N LEU A 323 -12.42 -15.86 -18.69
CA LEU A 323 -11.87 -14.49 -18.75
C LEU A 323 -10.52 -14.42 -19.48
N ASN A 324 -9.65 -15.39 -19.26
CA ASN A 324 -8.35 -15.57 -19.92
C ASN A 324 -7.41 -14.35 -19.83
N ASN A 325 -7.51 -13.56 -18.77
CA ASN A 325 -6.69 -12.37 -18.53
C ASN A 325 -5.77 -12.50 -17.31
N LEU A 326 -5.60 -13.72 -16.79
CA LEU A 326 -4.69 -14.05 -15.69
C LEU A 326 -3.26 -14.20 -16.19
N HIS A 327 -2.32 -13.54 -15.50
CA HIS A 327 -0.89 -13.84 -15.54
C HIS A 327 -0.44 -14.23 -14.13
N ILE A 328 0.41 -15.23 -13.99
CA ILE A 328 0.98 -15.66 -12.69
C ILE A 328 2.42 -15.15 -12.59
N LEU A 329 2.74 -14.51 -11.46
CA LEU A 329 4.07 -13.94 -11.19
C LEU A 329 4.70 -14.63 -9.98
N LEU A 330 5.90 -15.18 -10.15
CA LEU A 330 6.63 -15.91 -9.12
C LEU A 330 7.63 -14.99 -8.39
N PRO A 331 7.46 -14.76 -7.07
CA PRO A 331 8.33 -13.89 -6.28
C PRO A 331 9.60 -14.59 -5.84
N MET A 332 10.65 -13.83 -5.49
CA MET A 332 11.87 -14.30 -4.84
C MET A 332 12.65 -15.39 -5.59
N ILE A 333 12.45 -15.50 -6.90
CA ILE A 333 13.23 -16.43 -7.73
C ILE A 333 14.69 -16.01 -7.72
N SER A 334 15.58 -16.92 -7.32
CA SER A 334 17.02 -16.72 -7.28
C SER A 334 17.78 -17.45 -8.39
N GLY A 335 17.13 -18.39 -9.11
CA GLY A 335 17.73 -19.14 -10.18
C GLY A 335 16.74 -19.99 -10.97
N VAL A 336 17.25 -20.58 -12.08
CA VAL A 336 16.44 -21.35 -13.04
C VAL A 336 15.79 -22.60 -12.44
N HIS A 337 16.42 -23.25 -11.45
CA HIS A 337 15.87 -24.47 -10.84
C HIS A 337 14.58 -24.20 -10.08
N GLU A 338 14.50 -23.09 -9.32
CA GLU A 338 13.27 -22.70 -8.60
C GLU A 338 12.13 -22.38 -9.59
N LEU A 339 12.45 -21.79 -10.74
CA LEU A 339 11.47 -21.54 -11.79
C LEU A 339 10.97 -22.86 -12.41
N ASP A 340 11.86 -23.81 -12.71
CA ASP A 340 11.51 -25.11 -13.27
C ASP A 340 10.59 -25.89 -12.33
N ASP A 341 10.94 -25.99 -11.06
CA ASP A 341 10.13 -26.63 -10.02
C ASP A 341 8.73 -26.00 -9.90
N ALA A 342 8.67 -24.67 -9.88
CA ALA A 342 7.40 -23.95 -9.81
C ALA A 342 6.54 -24.18 -11.06
N GLN A 343 7.14 -24.16 -12.27
CA GLN A 343 6.43 -24.43 -13.51
C GLN A 343 5.86 -25.84 -13.56
N HIS A 344 6.60 -26.84 -13.09
CA HIS A 344 6.11 -28.21 -12.98
C HIS A 344 4.85 -28.30 -12.10
N LEU A 345 4.84 -27.60 -10.96
CA LEU A 345 3.66 -27.56 -10.08
C LEU A 345 2.48 -26.81 -10.73
N ILE A 346 2.72 -25.72 -11.46
CA ILE A 346 1.69 -24.99 -12.19
C ILE A 346 1.07 -25.85 -13.29
N HIS A 347 1.91 -26.53 -14.09
CA HIS A 347 1.45 -27.45 -15.13
C HIS A 347 0.63 -28.60 -14.55
N ARG A 348 1.07 -29.15 -13.42
CA ARG A 348 0.32 -30.18 -12.69
C ARG A 348 -1.06 -29.65 -12.26
N ALA A 349 -1.12 -28.47 -11.63
CA ALA A 349 -2.36 -27.85 -11.21
C ALA A 349 -3.35 -27.63 -12.37
N TRP A 350 -2.85 -27.11 -13.49
CA TRP A 350 -3.63 -26.94 -14.72
C TRP A 350 -4.13 -28.29 -15.28
N GLY A 351 -3.26 -29.31 -15.36
CA GLY A 351 -3.62 -30.64 -15.84
C GLY A 351 -4.70 -31.30 -14.98
N GLU A 352 -4.63 -31.18 -13.65
CA GLU A 352 -5.66 -31.68 -12.73
C GLU A 352 -7.00 -30.99 -13.01
N LEU A 353 -7.04 -29.67 -13.23
CA LEU A 353 -8.26 -28.92 -13.53
C LEU A 353 -8.92 -29.33 -14.86
N ILE A 354 -8.10 -29.58 -15.90
CA ILE A 354 -8.59 -30.13 -17.16
C ILE A 354 -9.21 -31.54 -16.97
N GLN A 355 -8.58 -32.40 -16.13
CA GLN A 355 -9.14 -33.73 -15.80
C GLN A 355 -10.43 -33.63 -15.00
N GLU A 356 -10.61 -32.61 -14.18
CA GLU A 356 -11.86 -32.29 -13.49
C GLU A 356 -12.96 -31.77 -14.44
N GLY A 357 -12.64 -31.56 -15.73
CA GLY A 357 -13.60 -31.11 -16.75
C GLY A 357 -13.78 -29.60 -16.82
N LEU A 358 -12.88 -28.81 -16.23
CA LEU A 358 -12.94 -27.34 -16.34
C LEU A 358 -12.32 -26.89 -17.67
N ASP A 359 -12.98 -25.92 -18.31
CA ASP A 359 -12.46 -25.22 -19.49
C ASP A 359 -11.62 -24.02 -19.05
N VAL A 360 -10.32 -24.26 -18.86
CA VAL A 360 -9.36 -23.28 -18.40
C VAL A 360 -8.12 -23.26 -19.30
N GLN A 361 -7.65 -22.06 -19.61
CA GLN A 361 -6.40 -21.88 -20.37
C GLN A 361 -5.21 -21.83 -19.41
N MET A 362 -4.04 -22.23 -19.94
CA MET A 362 -2.78 -22.05 -19.24
C MET A 362 -2.43 -20.57 -19.19
N PRO A 363 -2.28 -19.97 -17.98
CA PRO A 363 -1.92 -18.57 -17.86
C PRO A 363 -0.46 -18.34 -18.28
N GLN A 364 -0.12 -17.10 -18.63
CA GLN A 364 1.27 -16.70 -18.77
C GLN A 364 1.96 -16.74 -17.40
N ILE A 365 3.20 -17.26 -17.40
CA ILE A 365 4.03 -17.41 -16.19
C ILE A 365 5.21 -16.45 -16.28
N GLY A 366 5.29 -15.51 -15.32
CA GLY A 366 6.39 -14.56 -15.23
C GLY A 366 7.23 -14.75 -13.98
N VAL A 367 8.42 -14.19 -14.02
CA VAL A 367 9.38 -14.17 -12.90
C VAL A 367 9.55 -12.76 -12.38
N MET A 368 9.47 -12.61 -11.05
CA MET A 368 9.83 -11.36 -10.39
C MET A 368 11.34 -11.30 -10.20
N ILE A 369 11.99 -10.36 -10.90
CA ILE A 369 13.42 -10.09 -10.76
C ILE A 369 13.60 -9.11 -9.60
N GLU A 370 13.90 -9.66 -8.43
CA GLU A 370 14.04 -8.87 -7.19
C GLU A 370 15.22 -9.36 -6.32
N VAL A 371 15.81 -10.50 -6.69
CA VAL A 371 17.04 -11.02 -6.08
C VAL A 371 18.22 -10.76 -7.02
N PRO A 372 19.37 -10.25 -6.54
CA PRO A 372 20.51 -9.94 -7.41
C PRO A 372 21.00 -11.10 -8.28
N SER A 373 20.93 -12.34 -7.78
CA SER A 373 21.29 -13.53 -8.59
C SER A 373 20.40 -13.72 -9.81
N ALA A 374 19.13 -13.32 -9.73
CA ALA A 374 18.19 -13.37 -10.86
C ALA A 374 18.55 -12.33 -11.94
N VAL A 375 19.13 -11.19 -11.58
CA VAL A 375 19.64 -10.22 -12.57
C VAL A 375 20.71 -10.86 -13.44
N TYR A 376 21.68 -11.56 -12.84
CA TYR A 376 22.75 -12.24 -13.57
C TYR A 376 22.25 -13.43 -14.40
N GLN A 377 21.09 -13.97 -14.10
CA GLN A 377 20.44 -15.07 -14.83
C GLN A 377 19.21 -14.60 -15.62
N ALA A 378 19.03 -13.30 -15.79
CA ALA A 378 17.82 -12.75 -16.41
C ALA A 378 17.55 -13.30 -17.81
N ARG A 379 18.61 -13.57 -18.60
CA ARG A 379 18.49 -14.14 -19.94
C ARG A 379 17.99 -15.58 -19.92
N GLU A 380 18.54 -16.42 -19.04
CA GLU A 380 18.13 -17.81 -18.86
C GLU A 380 16.70 -17.89 -18.33
N LEU A 381 16.35 -17.04 -17.37
CA LEU A 381 15.00 -16.94 -16.82
C LEU A 381 14.00 -16.48 -17.90
N ALA A 382 14.37 -15.50 -18.74
CA ALA A 382 13.54 -15.03 -19.84
C ALA A 382 13.25 -16.12 -20.88
N ARG A 383 14.19 -17.04 -21.14
CA ARG A 383 13.95 -18.19 -22.04
C ARG A 383 12.87 -19.14 -21.53
N MET A 384 12.75 -19.27 -20.22
CA MET A 384 11.82 -20.21 -19.59
C MET A 384 10.48 -19.54 -19.25
N ALA A 385 10.46 -18.24 -18.95
CA ALA A 385 9.26 -17.49 -18.59
C ALA A 385 8.59 -16.86 -19.81
N ASP A 386 7.33 -16.46 -19.66
CA ASP A 386 6.59 -15.69 -20.68
C ASP A 386 6.87 -14.19 -20.59
N PHE A 387 7.19 -13.68 -19.41
CA PHE A 387 7.54 -12.28 -19.14
C PHE A 387 8.40 -12.14 -17.89
N LEU A 388 9.06 -10.99 -17.74
CA LEU A 388 9.75 -10.62 -16.52
C LEU A 388 9.07 -9.39 -15.88
N SER A 389 9.13 -9.32 -14.55
CA SER A 389 8.66 -8.14 -13.80
C SER A 389 9.67 -7.79 -12.72
N VAL A 390 10.16 -6.54 -12.72
CA VAL A 390 11.16 -6.14 -11.74
C VAL A 390 10.48 -5.69 -10.45
N GLY A 391 10.83 -6.33 -9.32
CA GLY A 391 10.48 -5.93 -7.97
C GLY A 391 11.51 -4.93 -7.43
N SER A 392 11.50 -3.67 -7.89
CA SER A 392 12.57 -2.71 -7.60
C SER A 392 12.78 -2.42 -6.12
N ASN A 393 11.75 -2.57 -5.28
CA ASN A 393 11.87 -2.34 -3.85
C ASN A 393 12.84 -3.34 -3.19
N ASP A 394 12.62 -4.63 -3.41
CA ASP A 394 13.45 -5.68 -2.85
C ASP A 394 14.80 -5.76 -3.58
N LEU A 395 14.83 -5.57 -4.90
CA LEU A 395 16.08 -5.52 -5.67
C LEU A 395 17.02 -4.42 -5.16
N THR A 396 16.52 -3.21 -4.94
CA THR A 396 17.31 -2.10 -4.37
C THR A 396 17.83 -2.44 -2.99
N GLN A 397 16.97 -2.99 -2.12
CA GLN A 397 17.33 -3.40 -0.76
C GLN A 397 18.48 -4.41 -0.76
N TYR A 398 18.40 -5.43 -1.61
CA TYR A 398 19.42 -6.48 -1.68
C TYR A 398 20.70 -6.03 -2.38
N LEU A 399 20.61 -5.24 -3.44
CA LEU A 399 21.80 -4.71 -4.14
C LEU A 399 22.62 -3.78 -3.25
N LEU A 400 21.96 -2.91 -2.50
CA LEU A 400 22.62 -1.95 -1.62
C LEU A 400 22.87 -2.50 -0.21
N ALA A 401 22.37 -3.70 0.11
CA ALA A 401 22.42 -4.31 1.45
C ALA A 401 21.82 -3.38 2.54
N VAL A 402 20.71 -2.71 2.22
CA VAL A 402 20.06 -1.71 3.07
C VAL A 402 18.64 -2.16 3.39
N ASP A 403 18.34 -2.33 4.66
CA ASP A 403 16.96 -2.56 5.12
C ASP A 403 16.19 -1.22 5.12
N ARG A 404 15.24 -1.08 4.21
CA ARG A 404 14.38 0.10 4.06
C ARG A 404 13.51 0.41 5.29
N ASN A 405 13.26 -0.59 6.14
CA ASN A 405 12.45 -0.45 7.36
C ASN A 405 13.31 -0.08 8.59
N ASN A 406 14.63 -0.16 8.48
CA ASN A 406 15.54 0.23 9.55
C ASN A 406 15.84 1.73 9.49
N ALA A 407 15.29 2.51 10.42
CA ALA A 407 15.41 3.97 10.46
C ALA A 407 16.86 4.50 10.44
N ARG A 408 17.85 3.70 10.88
CA ARG A 408 19.25 4.12 10.90
C ARG A 408 19.92 4.09 9.53
N VAL A 409 19.48 3.23 8.64
CA VAL A 409 20.08 3.03 7.31
C VAL A 409 19.12 3.30 6.16
N ALA A 410 17.84 3.51 6.42
CA ALA A 410 16.83 3.77 5.39
C ALA A 410 17.18 4.96 4.47
N ALA A 411 17.95 5.95 4.98
CA ALA A 411 18.44 7.05 4.17
C ALA A 411 19.45 6.64 3.07
N LEU A 412 20.03 5.44 3.18
CA LEU A 412 20.92 4.88 2.15
C LEU A 412 20.16 4.11 1.06
N TYR A 413 18.85 3.90 1.26
CA TYR A 413 18.00 3.27 0.27
C TYR A 413 17.71 4.25 -0.86
N ASP A 414 18.32 4.01 -2.01
CA ASP A 414 18.21 4.86 -3.21
C ASP A 414 17.97 4.00 -4.44
N TYR A 415 16.75 4.01 -4.97
CA TYR A 415 16.41 3.28 -6.21
C TYR A 415 16.98 3.95 -7.47
N LEU A 416 17.50 5.18 -7.39
CA LEU A 416 18.23 5.84 -8.48
C LEU A 416 19.75 5.60 -8.40
N HIS A 417 20.22 4.80 -7.43
CA HIS A 417 21.61 4.46 -7.32
C HIS A 417 22.15 3.82 -8.62
N PRO A 418 23.34 4.20 -9.13
CA PRO A 418 23.87 3.68 -10.41
C PRO A 418 23.88 2.15 -10.51
N ALA A 419 24.20 1.43 -9.42
CA ALA A 419 24.18 -0.04 -9.42
C ALA A 419 22.76 -0.61 -9.64
N VAL A 420 21.72 0.07 -9.16
CA VAL A 420 20.32 -0.34 -9.39
C VAL A 420 19.94 -0.06 -10.84
N LEU A 421 20.26 1.13 -11.36
CA LEU A 421 19.97 1.48 -12.75
C LEU A 421 20.67 0.55 -13.74
N MET A 422 21.93 0.17 -13.47
CA MET A 422 22.66 -0.82 -14.28
C MET A 422 21.97 -2.19 -14.26
N ALA A 423 21.56 -2.68 -13.08
CA ALA A 423 20.84 -3.93 -12.96
C ALA A 423 19.52 -3.93 -13.74
N LEU A 424 18.77 -2.82 -13.68
CA LEU A 424 17.53 -2.64 -14.45
C LEU A 424 17.78 -2.70 -15.95
N GLN A 425 18.82 -2.02 -16.45
CA GLN A 425 19.19 -2.01 -17.86
C GLN A 425 19.63 -3.40 -18.33
N ASP A 426 20.37 -4.16 -17.50
CA ASP A 426 20.80 -5.53 -17.81
C ASP A 426 19.57 -6.45 -17.94
N VAL A 427 18.59 -6.33 -17.04
CA VAL A 427 17.35 -7.12 -17.08
C VAL A 427 16.54 -6.83 -18.34
N VAL A 428 16.35 -5.54 -18.69
CA VAL A 428 15.62 -5.15 -19.92
C VAL A 428 16.33 -5.72 -21.16
N SER A 429 17.64 -5.53 -21.25
CA SER A 429 18.44 -6.02 -22.37
C SER A 429 18.36 -7.54 -22.49
N ALA A 430 18.43 -8.27 -21.39
CA ALA A 430 18.34 -9.72 -21.34
C ALA A 430 16.95 -10.23 -21.77
N ALA A 431 15.87 -9.60 -21.29
CA ALA A 431 14.50 -9.95 -21.65
C ALA A 431 14.25 -9.74 -23.16
N HIS A 432 14.60 -8.58 -23.68
CA HIS A 432 14.41 -8.22 -25.09
C HIS A 432 15.26 -9.08 -26.02
N ALA A 433 16.46 -9.49 -25.60
CA ALA A 433 17.28 -10.44 -26.37
C ALA A 433 16.60 -11.79 -26.60
N GLU A 434 15.69 -12.18 -25.70
CA GLU A 434 14.88 -13.41 -25.82
C GLU A 434 13.44 -13.12 -26.30
N GLY A 435 13.15 -11.89 -26.72
CA GLY A 435 11.83 -11.47 -27.23
C GLY A 435 10.73 -11.48 -26.16
N LYS A 436 11.09 -11.28 -24.89
CA LYS A 436 10.14 -11.29 -23.77
C LYS A 436 9.87 -9.89 -23.25
N PRO A 437 8.60 -9.57 -22.91
CA PRO A 437 8.28 -8.29 -22.32
C PRO A 437 8.77 -8.21 -20.87
N VAL A 438 9.14 -7.00 -20.46
CA VAL A 438 9.60 -6.71 -19.11
C VAL A 438 8.85 -5.53 -18.51
N SER A 439 8.31 -5.71 -17.30
CA SER A 439 7.61 -4.70 -16.51
C SER A 439 8.36 -4.38 -15.23
N ILE A 440 7.94 -3.33 -14.55
CA ILE A 440 8.42 -2.98 -13.20
C ILE A 440 7.23 -2.67 -12.30
N CYS A 441 7.25 -3.14 -11.05
CA CYS A 441 6.13 -3.00 -10.11
C CYS A 441 6.49 -2.43 -8.73
N GLY A 442 7.73 -1.94 -8.54
CA GLY A 442 8.14 -1.26 -7.32
C GLY A 442 7.67 0.21 -7.24
N GLU A 443 7.97 0.85 -6.13
CA GLU A 443 7.60 2.26 -5.89
C GLU A 443 8.25 3.22 -6.90
N MET A 444 9.43 2.87 -7.38
CA MET A 444 10.16 3.60 -8.43
C MET A 444 9.29 3.89 -9.66
N ALA A 445 8.43 2.96 -10.07
CA ALA A 445 7.54 3.14 -11.22
C ALA A 445 6.53 4.29 -11.04
N GLY A 446 6.22 4.65 -9.81
CA GLY A 446 5.31 5.76 -9.46
C GLY A 446 5.99 7.12 -9.31
N ASP A 447 7.31 7.17 -9.34
CA ASP A 447 8.07 8.41 -9.35
C ASP A 447 8.15 8.96 -10.78
N PRO A 448 7.67 10.20 -11.04
CA PRO A 448 7.66 10.74 -12.39
C PRO A 448 9.05 10.86 -13.03
N VAL A 449 10.09 11.17 -12.25
CA VAL A 449 11.47 11.29 -12.76
C VAL A 449 12.02 9.91 -13.12
N ALA A 450 11.84 8.94 -12.21
CA ALA A 450 12.25 7.56 -12.47
C ALA A 450 11.49 6.96 -13.66
N ALA A 451 10.19 7.27 -13.82
CA ALA A 451 9.40 6.79 -14.95
C ALA A 451 9.97 7.21 -16.32
N VAL A 452 10.60 8.39 -16.40
CA VAL A 452 11.30 8.84 -17.61
C VAL A 452 12.52 7.94 -17.91
N LEU A 453 13.31 7.62 -16.89
CA LEU A 453 14.46 6.70 -17.05
C LEU A 453 13.98 5.29 -17.43
N LEU A 454 12.90 4.81 -16.83
CA LEU A 454 12.32 3.50 -17.16
C LEU A 454 11.80 3.44 -18.60
N LEU A 455 11.16 4.53 -19.10
CA LEU A 455 10.79 4.67 -20.50
C LEU A 455 12.04 4.61 -21.39
N ALA A 456 13.10 5.36 -21.04
CA ALA A 456 14.36 5.39 -21.79
C ALA A 456 15.08 4.05 -21.85
N MET A 457 15.05 3.28 -20.75
CA MET A 457 15.61 1.93 -20.66
C MET A 457 14.85 0.89 -21.50
N GLY A 458 13.58 1.20 -21.89
CA GLY A 458 12.76 0.33 -22.72
C GLY A 458 11.89 -0.66 -21.96
N PHE A 459 11.45 -0.34 -20.74
CA PHE A 459 10.40 -1.13 -20.07
C PHE A 459 9.11 -1.14 -20.89
N ASP A 460 8.47 -2.32 -21.02
CA ASP A 460 7.25 -2.51 -21.81
C ASP A 460 5.98 -2.08 -21.05
N SER A 461 6.01 -2.00 -19.74
CA SER A 461 4.93 -1.45 -18.91
C SER A 461 5.42 -1.04 -17.51
N LEU A 462 4.75 -0.04 -16.91
CA LEU A 462 5.04 0.43 -15.56
C LEU A 462 3.83 0.16 -14.65
N SER A 463 4.04 -0.49 -13.51
CA SER A 463 2.98 -0.77 -12.55
C SER A 463 3.23 -0.04 -11.23
N MET A 464 2.26 0.73 -10.78
CA MET A 464 2.41 1.65 -9.65
C MET A 464 1.16 1.72 -8.79
N ASN A 465 1.24 2.39 -7.64
CA ASN A 465 0.05 2.76 -6.91
C ASN A 465 -0.83 3.67 -7.77
N SER A 466 -2.14 3.43 -7.77
CA SER A 466 -3.10 4.20 -8.58
C SER A 466 -3.05 5.72 -8.35
N THR A 467 -2.54 6.17 -7.20
CA THR A 467 -2.39 7.61 -6.88
C THR A 467 -1.33 8.31 -7.74
N HIS A 468 -0.31 7.59 -8.17
CA HIS A 468 0.80 8.13 -8.96
C HIS A 468 0.51 8.12 -10.47
N LEU A 469 -0.36 7.24 -10.91
CA LEU A 469 -0.63 7.00 -12.33
C LEU A 469 -0.97 8.27 -13.14
N PRO A 470 -1.83 9.20 -12.68
CA PRO A 470 -2.13 10.40 -13.46
C PRO A 470 -0.92 11.31 -13.68
N LYS A 471 -0.07 11.49 -12.65
CA LYS A 471 1.13 12.34 -12.75
C LYS A 471 2.16 11.75 -13.70
N VAL A 472 2.40 10.44 -13.61
CA VAL A 472 3.31 9.74 -14.53
C VAL A 472 2.78 9.82 -15.96
N LYS A 473 1.49 9.53 -16.18
CA LYS A 473 0.84 9.62 -17.50
C LYS A 473 0.99 11.03 -18.10
N TRP A 474 0.74 12.07 -17.31
CA TRP A 474 0.85 13.46 -17.73
C TRP A 474 2.26 13.82 -18.19
N LEU A 475 3.31 13.40 -17.43
CA LEU A 475 4.68 13.67 -17.78
C LEU A 475 5.11 12.93 -19.04
N LEU A 476 4.88 11.62 -19.11
CA LEU A 476 5.30 10.78 -20.24
C LEU A 476 4.61 11.21 -21.55
N ARG A 477 3.37 11.66 -21.49
CA ARG A 477 2.65 12.19 -22.67
C ARG A 477 3.19 13.54 -23.18
N LYS A 478 4.03 14.23 -22.41
CA LYS A 478 4.63 15.54 -22.78
C LYS A 478 6.06 15.41 -23.29
N MET A 479 6.58 14.19 -23.47
CA MET A 479 7.94 13.99 -23.95
C MET A 479 7.99 12.99 -25.11
N THR A 480 9.11 12.94 -25.79
CA THR A 480 9.42 11.93 -26.80
C THR A 480 10.30 10.84 -26.19
N LEU A 481 10.23 9.64 -26.74
CA LEU A 481 11.14 8.55 -26.37
C LEU A 481 12.61 8.95 -26.64
N GLU A 482 12.87 9.61 -27.76
CA GLU A 482 14.20 10.09 -28.10
C GLU A 482 14.77 11.04 -27.02
N HIS A 483 13.94 11.98 -26.52
CA HIS A 483 14.37 12.88 -25.46
C HIS A 483 14.62 12.13 -24.13
N ALA A 484 13.77 11.16 -23.79
CA ALA A 484 13.99 10.32 -22.61
C ALA A 484 15.31 9.54 -22.71
N GLN A 485 15.61 8.96 -23.87
CA GLN A 485 16.86 8.24 -24.12
C GLN A 485 18.12 9.13 -24.06
N ALA A 486 17.99 10.40 -24.40
CA ALA A 486 19.09 11.35 -24.27
C ALA A 486 19.39 11.75 -22.82
N LEU A 487 18.50 11.47 -21.87
CA LEU A 487 18.68 11.70 -20.43
C LEU A 487 19.31 10.51 -19.70
N LEU A 488 19.30 9.32 -20.29
CA LEU A 488 19.91 8.09 -19.78
C LEU A 488 21.41 8.06 -20.04
#